data_d97e0c348b674e9e3f42d9dcb626e51d
#
_entry.id   d97e0c348b674e9e3f42d9dcb626e51d
#
_cell.length_a   1.000
_cell.length_b   1.000
_cell.length_c   1.000
_cell.angle_alpha   90.00
_cell.angle_beta   90.00
_cell.angle_gamma   90.00
#
_symmetry.space_group_name_H-M   'P 1'
#
loop_
_entity.id
_entity.type
_entity.pdbx_description
1 polymer ?
#
loop_
_entity_poly.entity_id
_entity_poly.type
_entity_poly.pdbx_seq_one_letter_code
_entity_poly.pdbx_strand_id
1 'polypeptide(L)'
;MKERPILFNGAMVRALLEGSKTQTRRVVKQLDPEKGAVTTGNDGTPMGVCWAYGGSVIYCPYGRPGDRLWVRETFAYLGTNKRGPHAYRADTYDGERIRVDAPWKPSIHMPRAASRILLEIVSVRVERLQDISAADAKAEGIEPHEVRQFAIYGATPAERAAIYRDAAVGPYQRLWRQINGAGSWDANPWVWVVEFKRVHP
;
A
#
# COMPACT_ATOMS: atom_id res chain seq x y z
N MET A 1 12.77 -8.44 -15.91
CA MET A 1 12.54 -8.02 -14.53
C MET A 1 13.03 -6.58 -14.39
N LYS A 2 12.17 -5.67 -13.95
CA LYS A 2 12.51 -4.25 -13.75
C LYS A 2 12.38 -3.92 -12.27
N GLU A 3 13.21 -3.02 -11.75
CA GLU A 3 13.08 -2.48 -10.39
C GLU A 3 12.57 -1.05 -10.44
N ARG A 4 11.57 -0.74 -9.61
CA ARG A 4 10.96 0.60 -9.50
C ARG A 4 10.85 1.03 -8.05
N PRO A 5 10.92 2.34 -7.76
CA PRO A 5 10.71 2.85 -6.41
C PRO A 5 9.24 2.82 -6.02
N ILE A 6 8.98 2.54 -4.73
CA ILE A 6 7.68 2.74 -4.10
C ILE A 6 7.86 3.41 -2.75
N LEU A 7 7.00 4.38 -2.44
CA LEU A 7 7.08 5.13 -1.18
C LEU A 7 6.11 4.54 -0.15
N PHE A 8 6.63 4.32 1.07
CA PHE A 8 5.83 3.95 2.22
C PHE A 8 6.16 4.85 3.42
N ASN A 9 5.15 5.12 4.26
CA ASN A 9 5.36 5.78 5.54
C ASN A 9 5.89 4.78 6.59
N GLY A 10 6.32 5.28 7.76
CA GLY A 10 6.95 4.44 8.78
C GLY A 10 6.05 3.30 9.29
N ALA A 11 4.75 3.53 9.45
CA ALA A 11 3.81 2.48 9.87
C ALA A 11 3.71 1.36 8.81
N MET A 12 3.61 1.74 7.53
CA MET A 12 3.59 0.77 6.43
C MET A 12 4.90 0.00 6.31
N VAL A 13 6.04 0.66 6.57
CA VAL A 13 7.36 -0.01 6.57
C VAL A 13 7.43 -1.05 7.69
N ARG A 14 6.98 -0.73 8.90
CA ARG A 14 6.92 -1.71 10.00
C ARG A 14 6.06 -2.90 9.61
N ALA A 15 4.85 -2.67 9.11
CA ALA A 15 3.96 -3.73 8.65
C ALA A 15 4.57 -4.61 7.53
N LEU A 16 5.42 -4.02 6.65
CA LEU A 16 6.21 -4.78 5.67
C LEU A 16 7.29 -5.65 6.34
N LEU A 17 7.98 -5.11 7.35
CA LEU A 17 9.03 -5.83 8.06
C LEU A 17 8.47 -6.97 8.89
N GLU A 18 7.29 -6.79 9.49
CA GLU A 18 6.51 -7.78 10.24
C GLU A 18 5.81 -8.80 9.34
N GLY A 19 5.69 -8.51 8.03
CA GLY A 19 5.02 -9.39 7.07
C GLY A 19 3.50 -9.26 7.02
N SER A 20 2.90 -8.36 7.80
CA SER A 20 1.45 -8.12 7.81
C SER A 20 0.96 -7.35 6.59
N LYS A 21 1.83 -6.54 5.95
CA LYS A 21 1.52 -5.81 4.72
C LYS A 21 2.04 -6.56 3.49
N THR A 22 1.11 -7.07 2.68
CA THR A 22 1.41 -7.84 1.46
C THR A 22 0.83 -7.23 0.19
N GLN A 23 0.07 -6.13 0.30
CA GLN A 23 -0.46 -5.41 -0.86
C GLN A 23 -0.52 -3.91 -0.61
N THR A 24 -0.73 -3.15 -1.68
CA THR A 24 -0.98 -1.71 -1.61
C THR A 24 -1.91 -1.24 -2.71
N ARG A 25 -2.80 -0.30 -2.37
CA ARG A 25 -3.69 0.40 -3.30
C ARG A 25 -3.13 1.76 -3.67
N ARG A 26 -3.19 2.10 -4.96
CA ARG A 26 -2.74 3.38 -5.52
C ARG A 26 -3.73 3.88 -6.56
N VAL A 27 -4.15 5.13 -6.46
CA VAL A 27 -5.10 5.74 -7.39
C VAL A 27 -4.59 5.68 -8.83
N VAL A 28 -5.47 5.32 -9.76
CA VAL A 28 -5.25 5.43 -11.21
C VAL A 28 -5.42 6.89 -11.61
N LYS A 29 -4.32 7.65 -11.65
CA LYS A 29 -4.34 9.12 -11.78
C LYS A 29 -4.88 9.67 -13.10
N GLN A 30 -4.91 8.85 -14.14
CA GLN A 30 -5.22 9.30 -15.52
C GLN A 30 -6.61 8.89 -15.95
N LEU A 31 -7.43 8.42 -15.03
CA LEU A 31 -8.75 7.91 -15.33
C LEU A 31 -9.82 8.71 -14.59
N ASP A 32 -10.79 9.22 -15.35
CA ASP A 32 -12.02 9.74 -14.79
C ASP A 32 -12.78 8.58 -14.13
N PRO A 33 -13.14 8.68 -12.84
CA PRO A 33 -13.84 7.60 -12.16
C PRO A 33 -15.09 7.11 -12.86
N GLU A 34 -15.82 7.99 -13.55
CA GLU A 34 -17.08 7.66 -14.20
C GLU A 34 -16.90 7.01 -15.59
N LYS A 35 -15.74 7.18 -16.22
CA LYS A 35 -15.50 6.82 -17.64
C LYS A 35 -14.55 5.65 -17.83
N GLY A 36 -13.99 5.10 -16.75
CA GLY A 36 -13.02 4.02 -16.83
C GLY A 36 -13.66 2.64 -16.94
N ALA A 37 -13.07 1.78 -17.75
CA ALA A 37 -13.38 0.36 -17.81
C ALA A 37 -12.09 -0.45 -17.61
N VAL A 38 -12.21 -1.59 -16.92
CA VAL A 38 -11.11 -2.53 -16.76
C VAL A 38 -10.93 -3.31 -18.04
N THR A 39 -9.69 -3.38 -18.54
CA THR A 39 -9.33 -4.28 -19.63
C THR A 39 -8.67 -5.53 -19.09
N THR A 40 -9.11 -6.67 -19.60
CA THR A 40 -8.51 -7.96 -19.29
C THR A 40 -7.68 -8.45 -20.47
N GLY A 41 -6.60 -9.17 -20.19
CA GLY A 41 -5.88 -9.94 -21.20
C GLY A 41 -6.72 -11.12 -21.70
N ASN A 42 -6.20 -11.83 -22.71
CA ASN A 42 -6.86 -13.00 -23.27
C ASN A 42 -7.02 -14.16 -22.24
N ASP A 43 -6.27 -14.11 -21.14
CA ASP A 43 -6.33 -15.05 -20.03
C ASP A 43 -7.26 -14.57 -18.88
N GLY A 44 -8.00 -13.49 -19.08
CA GLY A 44 -8.89 -12.91 -18.09
C GLY A 44 -8.19 -12.07 -17.00
N THR A 45 -6.85 -11.95 -17.02
CA THR A 45 -6.15 -11.13 -16.05
C THR A 45 -6.37 -9.65 -16.32
N PRO A 46 -6.67 -8.81 -15.28
CA PRO A 46 -6.77 -7.38 -15.44
C PRO A 46 -5.41 -6.79 -15.84
N MET A 47 -5.24 -6.41 -17.10
CA MET A 47 -3.97 -5.90 -17.63
C MET A 47 -3.82 -4.38 -17.49
N GLY A 48 -4.94 -3.67 -17.42
CA GLY A 48 -4.91 -2.22 -17.40
C GLY A 48 -6.29 -1.62 -17.26
N VAL A 49 -6.37 -0.32 -17.36
CA VAL A 49 -7.61 0.45 -17.42
C VAL A 49 -7.63 1.25 -18.70
N CYS A 50 -8.74 1.24 -19.41
CA CYS A 50 -8.93 2.07 -20.59
C CYS A 50 -10.13 3.00 -20.41
N TRP A 51 -10.22 4.02 -21.27
CA TRP A 51 -11.43 4.79 -21.44
C TRP A 51 -12.50 3.91 -22.12
N ALA A 52 -13.74 4.00 -21.67
CA ALA A 52 -14.85 3.17 -22.14
C ALA A 52 -15.12 3.21 -23.67
N TYR A 53 -14.46 4.09 -24.41
CA TYR A 53 -14.66 4.29 -25.85
C TYR A 53 -13.33 4.34 -26.62
N GLY A 54 -12.61 3.22 -26.67
CA GLY A 54 -11.49 3.07 -27.62
C GLY A 54 -10.21 3.82 -27.28
N GLY A 55 -10.04 4.25 -26.04
CA GLY A 55 -8.81 4.91 -25.58
C GLY A 55 -7.64 3.94 -25.37
N SER A 56 -6.44 4.51 -25.28
CA SER A 56 -5.24 3.74 -24.98
C SER A 56 -5.32 3.05 -23.63
N VAL A 57 -4.82 1.82 -23.54
CA VAL A 57 -4.74 1.07 -22.29
C VAL A 57 -3.70 1.70 -21.38
N ILE A 58 -4.08 1.98 -20.14
CA ILE A 58 -3.18 2.46 -19.08
C ILE A 58 -2.71 1.26 -18.29
N TYR A 59 -1.40 1.01 -18.30
CA TYR A 59 -0.77 -0.06 -17.53
C TYR A 59 -0.33 0.43 -16.16
N CYS A 60 -0.21 -0.52 -15.23
CA CYS A 60 0.25 -0.21 -13.88
C CYS A 60 1.67 0.40 -13.89
N PRO A 61 1.85 1.60 -13.37
CA PRO A 61 3.16 2.26 -13.35
C PRO A 61 4.16 1.57 -12.41
N TYR A 62 3.66 0.76 -11.48
CA TYR A 62 4.51 0.02 -10.54
C TYR A 62 5.13 -1.23 -11.15
N GLY A 63 4.60 -1.76 -12.23
CA GLY A 63 5.11 -2.92 -12.94
C GLY A 63 4.07 -4.00 -13.13
N ARG A 64 4.56 -5.20 -13.41
CA ARG A 64 3.78 -6.42 -13.66
C ARG A 64 4.31 -7.55 -12.77
N PRO A 65 3.60 -8.67 -12.63
CA PRO A 65 4.10 -9.84 -11.91
C PRO A 65 5.53 -10.20 -12.34
N GLY A 66 6.40 -10.49 -11.36
CA GLY A 66 7.83 -10.74 -11.54
C GLY A 66 8.73 -9.50 -11.58
N ASP A 67 8.19 -8.28 -11.70
CA ASP A 67 8.96 -7.05 -11.49
C ASP A 67 9.17 -6.80 -9.99
N ARG A 68 10.10 -5.92 -9.63
CA ARG A 68 10.47 -5.62 -8.25
C ARG A 68 10.22 -4.17 -7.88
N LEU A 69 9.88 -3.96 -6.60
CA LEU A 69 9.71 -2.66 -5.99
C LEU A 69 10.74 -2.48 -4.87
N TRP A 70 11.58 -1.47 -4.95
CA TRP A 70 12.43 -1.09 -3.84
C TRP A 70 11.77 0.00 -3.01
N VAL A 71 11.69 -0.23 -1.71
CA VAL A 71 10.95 0.64 -0.79
C VAL A 71 11.77 1.87 -0.45
N ARG A 72 11.12 3.03 -0.53
CA ARG A 72 11.65 4.32 -0.08
C ARG A 72 10.95 4.71 1.22
N GLU A 73 11.74 4.92 2.26
CA GLU A 73 11.28 5.32 3.58
C GLU A 73 12.07 6.54 4.09
N THR A 74 11.60 7.20 5.14
CA THR A 74 12.33 8.30 5.78
C THR A 74 13.59 7.76 6.43
N PHE A 75 14.75 8.34 6.10
CA PHE A 75 16.05 7.85 6.48
C PHE A 75 17.01 8.98 6.87
N ALA A 76 18.14 8.65 7.49
CA ALA A 76 19.25 9.55 7.73
C ALA A 76 20.57 8.86 7.43
N TYR A 77 21.57 9.61 6.99
CA TYR A 77 22.93 9.10 6.87
C TYR A 77 23.60 9.11 8.25
N LEU A 78 24.25 8.01 8.63
CA LEU A 78 25.08 7.96 9.82
C LEU A 78 26.53 8.29 9.42
N GLY A 79 27.05 9.40 9.95
CA GLY A 79 28.38 9.91 9.59
C GLY A 79 28.41 10.84 8.39
N THR A 80 29.63 11.24 8.01
CA THR A 80 29.86 12.25 6.93
C THR A 80 29.78 11.70 5.52
N ASN A 81 29.88 10.37 5.39
CA ASN A 81 29.86 9.70 4.09
C ASN A 81 28.46 9.24 3.71
N LYS A 82 27.92 9.78 2.61
CA LYS A 82 26.61 9.39 2.07
C LYS A 82 26.49 7.91 1.63
N ARG A 83 27.59 7.17 1.61
CA ARG A 83 27.67 5.72 1.32
C ARG A 83 27.74 4.86 2.58
N GLY A 84 27.81 5.48 3.76
CA GLY A 84 27.88 4.78 5.05
C GLY A 84 26.54 4.19 5.50
N PRO A 85 26.52 3.65 6.71
CA PRO A 85 25.30 3.09 7.27
C PRO A 85 24.19 4.13 7.36
N HIS A 86 22.95 3.67 7.35
CA HIS A 86 21.76 4.50 7.38
C HIS A 86 20.94 4.20 8.63
N ALA A 87 20.26 5.22 9.17
CA ALA A 87 19.19 5.05 10.14
C ALA A 87 17.84 5.19 9.41
N TYR A 88 16.86 4.45 9.85
CA TYR A 88 15.52 4.47 9.29
C TYR A 88 14.51 4.90 10.34
N ARG A 89 13.66 5.88 9.99
CA ARG A 89 12.70 6.41 10.95
C ARG A 89 11.65 5.39 11.38
N ALA A 90 11.42 4.38 10.58
CA ALA A 90 10.52 3.28 10.92
C ALA A 90 10.97 2.48 12.15
N ASP A 91 12.29 2.43 12.43
CA ASP A 91 12.87 1.70 13.56
C ASP A 91 12.81 2.49 14.88
N THR A 92 12.41 3.77 14.84
CA THR A 92 12.38 4.65 16.03
C THR A 92 11.00 4.70 16.71
N TYR A 93 10.19 3.67 16.53
CA TYR A 93 8.90 3.55 17.18
C TYR A 93 9.10 2.99 18.60
N ASP A 94 8.24 3.34 19.56
CA ASP A 94 8.22 2.92 20.98
C ASP A 94 9.03 3.76 21.97
N GLY A 95 9.28 5.04 21.67
CA GLY A 95 9.89 5.95 22.64
C GLY A 95 11.42 5.81 22.74
N GLU A 96 12.03 4.77 22.22
CA GLU A 96 13.46 4.72 21.97
C GLU A 96 13.81 5.64 20.80
N ARG A 97 14.10 6.88 21.13
CA ARG A 97 14.70 7.81 20.18
C ARG A 97 16.11 7.32 19.89
N ILE A 98 16.30 6.60 18.79
CA ILE A 98 17.63 6.51 18.22
C ILE A 98 18.06 7.96 18.01
N ARG A 99 18.98 8.45 18.84
CA ARG A 99 19.60 9.75 18.64
C ARG A 99 20.43 9.66 17.37
N VAL A 100 19.82 10.18 16.28
CA VAL A 100 20.52 10.33 15.03
C VAL A 100 20.98 11.78 14.99
N ASP A 101 22.28 11.99 15.07
CA ASP A 101 22.92 13.33 15.01
C ASP A 101 22.91 13.87 13.57
N ALA A 102 21.99 13.41 12.74
CA ALA A 102 21.84 13.80 11.35
C ALA A 102 20.36 14.11 11.05
N PRO A 103 20.08 15.08 10.17
CA PRO A 103 18.72 15.43 9.81
C PRO A 103 18.04 14.30 9.03
N TRP A 104 16.80 14.00 9.43
CA TRP A 104 15.95 13.07 8.71
C TRP A 104 15.65 13.58 7.29
N LYS A 105 15.84 12.72 6.31
CA LYS A 105 15.55 12.99 4.89
C LYS A 105 14.22 12.35 4.50
N PRO A 106 13.34 13.10 3.81
CA PRO A 106 12.10 12.54 3.26
C PRO A 106 12.37 11.35 2.32
N SER A 107 11.45 10.40 2.31
CA SER A 107 11.53 9.18 1.49
C SER A 107 11.74 9.44 -0.01
N ILE A 108 11.22 10.57 -0.53
CA ILE A 108 11.39 10.96 -1.94
C ILE A 108 12.86 11.16 -2.35
N HIS A 109 13.75 11.39 -1.40
CA HIS A 109 15.19 11.60 -1.65
C HIS A 109 16.04 10.35 -1.40
N MET A 110 15.41 9.22 -1.02
CA MET A 110 16.14 7.99 -0.75
C MET A 110 16.71 7.39 -2.04
N PRO A 111 18.02 7.18 -2.14
CA PRO A 111 18.61 6.48 -3.27
C PRO A 111 18.39 4.97 -3.17
N ARG A 112 18.49 4.26 -4.30
CA ARG A 112 18.33 2.79 -4.33
C ARG A 112 19.29 2.07 -3.38
N ALA A 113 20.53 2.53 -3.28
CA ALA A 113 21.55 1.94 -2.43
C ALA A 113 21.24 2.02 -0.92
N ALA A 114 20.36 2.95 -0.50
CA ALA A 114 19.92 3.08 0.88
C ALA A 114 18.65 2.25 1.19
N SER A 115 18.04 1.66 0.17
CA SER A 115 16.84 0.82 0.37
C SER A 115 17.23 -0.56 0.90
N ARG A 116 16.62 -0.94 2.00
CA ARG A 116 16.79 -2.23 2.68
C ARG A 116 15.67 -3.22 2.44
N ILE A 117 14.58 -2.80 1.77
CA ILE A 117 13.41 -3.64 1.52
C ILE A 117 13.19 -3.72 0.03
N LEU A 118 13.19 -4.95 -0.46
CA LEU A 118 12.88 -5.30 -1.85
C LEU A 118 11.64 -6.19 -1.87
N LEU A 119 10.69 -5.85 -2.73
CA LEU A 119 9.43 -6.56 -2.90
C LEU A 119 9.37 -7.09 -4.33
N GLU A 120 8.88 -8.30 -4.51
CA GLU A 120 8.55 -8.88 -5.82
C GLU A 120 7.04 -8.80 -6.03
N ILE A 121 6.62 -8.26 -7.14
CA ILE A 121 5.20 -8.17 -7.51
C ILE A 121 4.68 -9.57 -7.83
N VAL A 122 3.65 -10.00 -7.11
CA VAL A 122 2.98 -11.28 -7.30
C VAL A 122 1.79 -11.12 -8.24
N SER A 123 0.97 -10.10 -8.00
CA SER A 123 -0.18 -9.79 -8.83
C SER A 123 -0.42 -8.28 -8.95
N VAL A 124 -1.12 -7.90 -10.01
CA VAL A 124 -1.62 -6.54 -10.20
C VAL A 124 -3.04 -6.64 -10.71
N ARG A 125 -3.97 -5.96 -10.07
CA ARG A 125 -5.35 -5.84 -10.52
C ARG A 125 -5.86 -4.43 -10.38
N VAL A 126 -7.01 -4.15 -10.98
CA VAL A 126 -7.70 -2.88 -10.89
C VAL A 126 -9.08 -3.12 -10.30
N GLU A 127 -9.45 -2.31 -9.33
CA GLU A 127 -10.78 -2.36 -8.70
C GLU A 127 -11.22 -0.97 -8.26
N ARG A 128 -12.48 -0.83 -7.86
CA ARG A 128 -12.93 0.38 -7.15
C ARG A 128 -12.38 0.36 -5.73
N LEU A 129 -12.04 1.53 -5.21
CA LEU A 129 -11.49 1.66 -3.87
C LEU A 129 -12.38 1.02 -2.81
N GLN A 130 -13.70 1.21 -2.91
CA GLN A 130 -14.67 0.72 -1.92
C GLN A 130 -14.99 -0.77 -2.04
N ASP A 131 -14.52 -1.44 -3.12
CA ASP A 131 -14.66 -2.89 -3.26
C ASP A 131 -13.67 -3.67 -2.38
N ILE A 132 -12.85 -2.96 -1.60
CA ILE A 132 -11.90 -3.56 -0.67
C ILE A 132 -12.60 -4.52 0.30
N SER A 133 -12.10 -5.75 0.38
CA SER A 133 -12.54 -6.74 1.35
C SER A 133 -11.87 -6.54 2.72
N ALA A 134 -12.40 -7.17 3.76
CA ALA A 134 -11.76 -7.20 5.08
C ALA A 134 -10.37 -7.89 5.03
N ALA A 135 -10.23 -8.91 4.21
CA ALA A 135 -8.95 -9.60 3.99
C ALA A 135 -7.92 -8.67 3.34
N ASP A 136 -8.35 -7.93 2.31
CA ASP A 136 -7.51 -6.94 1.64
C ASP A 136 -7.09 -5.79 2.58
N ALA A 137 -8.00 -5.31 3.43
CA ALA A 137 -7.66 -4.27 4.40
C ALA A 137 -6.59 -4.74 5.39
N LYS A 138 -6.64 -6.01 5.82
CA LYS A 138 -5.56 -6.63 6.61
C LYS A 138 -4.26 -6.72 5.82
N ALA A 139 -4.33 -7.15 4.56
CA ALA A 139 -3.17 -7.26 3.69
C ALA A 139 -2.53 -5.89 3.34
N GLU A 140 -3.25 -4.79 3.54
CA GLU A 140 -2.69 -3.42 3.52
C GLU A 140 -1.86 -3.10 4.79
N GLY A 141 -1.78 -4.02 5.75
CA GLY A 141 -1.09 -3.84 7.02
C GLY A 141 -1.93 -3.08 8.06
N ILE A 142 -3.25 -3.15 7.93
CA ILE A 142 -4.17 -2.58 8.92
C ILE A 142 -4.52 -3.66 9.93
N GLU A 143 -4.16 -3.43 11.17
CA GLU A 143 -4.67 -4.25 12.26
C GLU A 143 -6.17 -3.96 12.47
N PRO A 144 -7.00 -5.00 12.49
CA PRO A 144 -8.39 -4.81 12.83
C PRO A 144 -8.49 -4.20 14.22
N HIS A 145 -9.34 -3.17 14.38
CA HIS A 145 -9.69 -2.76 15.73
C HIS A 145 -10.27 -3.97 16.49
N GLU A 146 -9.89 -4.08 17.75
CA GLU A 146 -10.49 -5.07 18.63
C GLU A 146 -12.02 -4.96 18.56
N VAL A 147 -12.62 -5.97 17.99
CA VAL A 147 -14.07 -6.07 17.95
C VAL A 147 -14.50 -6.35 19.37
N ARG A 148 -15.16 -5.39 20.02
CA ARG A 148 -15.68 -5.59 21.36
C ARG A 148 -16.57 -6.82 21.36
N GLN A 149 -16.22 -7.79 22.16
CA GLN A 149 -16.94 -9.09 22.23
C GLN A 149 -18.45 -8.91 22.42
N PHE A 150 -18.87 -7.85 23.10
CA PHE A 150 -20.29 -7.51 23.27
C PHE A 150 -21.01 -7.19 21.96
N ALA A 151 -20.31 -6.63 20.97
CA ALA A 151 -20.92 -6.25 19.68
C ALA A 151 -21.30 -7.47 18.84
N ILE A 152 -20.69 -8.62 19.10
CA ILE A 152 -20.96 -9.87 18.37
C ILE A 152 -21.86 -10.83 19.19
N TYR A 153 -22.09 -10.52 20.47
CA TYR A 153 -22.94 -11.35 21.34
C TYR A 153 -24.39 -11.20 20.90
N GLY A 154 -25.02 -12.31 20.56
CA GLY A 154 -26.41 -12.31 20.06
C GLY A 154 -26.57 -11.92 18.58
N ALA A 155 -25.53 -11.46 17.90
CA ALA A 155 -25.61 -11.10 16.51
C ALA A 155 -25.75 -12.32 15.57
N THR A 156 -26.53 -12.17 14.53
CA THR A 156 -26.65 -13.14 13.43
C THR A 156 -25.34 -13.31 12.69
N PRO A 157 -25.15 -14.39 11.90
CA PRO A 157 -23.95 -14.55 11.07
C PRO A 157 -23.70 -13.38 10.10
N ALA A 158 -24.76 -12.80 9.54
CA ALA A 158 -24.66 -11.66 8.63
C ALA A 158 -24.20 -10.37 9.34
N GLU A 159 -24.75 -10.09 10.53
CA GLU A 159 -24.35 -8.97 11.37
C GLU A 159 -22.91 -9.09 11.86
N ARG A 160 -22.49 -10.30 12.25
CA ARG A 160 -21.08 -10.56 12.61
C ARG A 160 -20.15 -10.28 11.45
N ALA A 161 -20.49 -10.75 10.24
CA ALA A 161 -19.69 -10.48 9.04
C ALA A 161 -19.56 -8.98 8.74
N ALA A 162 -20.64 -8.20 8.94
CA ALA A 162 -20.61 -6.75 8.81
C ALA A 162 -19.71 -6.10 9.87
N ILE A 163 -19.82 -6.48 11.14
CA ILE A 163 -18.98 -5.98 12.24
C ILE A 163 -17.50 -6.26 11.97
N TYR A 164 -17.15 -7.47 11.54
CA TYR A 164 -15.75 -7.81 11.20
C TYR A 164 -15.24 -7.08 9.98
N ARG A 165 -16.09 -6.83 8.99
CA ARG A 165 -15.74 -6.01 7.84
C ARG A 165 -15.44 -4.57 8.27
N ASP A 166 -16.29 -3.96 9.07
CA ASP A 166 -16.08 -2.61 9.58
C ASP A 166 -14.84 -2.50 10.47
N ALA A 167 -14.54 -3.53 11.26
CA ALA A 167 -13.34 -3.58 12.08
C ALA A 167 -12.03 -3.51 11.27
N ALA A 168 -12.03 -3.98 10.02
CA ALA A 168 -10.86 -3.94 9.14
C ALA A 168 -10.94 -2.77 8.14
N VAL A 169 -12.08 -2.60 7.47
CA VAL A 169 -12.24 -1.59 6.40
C VAL A 169 -12.33 -0.18 6.95
N GLY A 170 -12.99 0.03 8.10
CA GLY A 170 -13.11 1.34 8.73
C GLY A 170 -11.77 2.01 9.07
N PRO A 171 -10.82 1.32 9.71
CA PRO A 171 -9.46 1.83 9.92
C PRO A 171 -8.72 2.12 8.60
N TYR A 172 -8.87 1.27 7.58
CA TYR A 172 -8.30 1.51 6.27
C TYR A 172 -8.87 2.77 5.62
N GLN A 173 -10.18 2.98 5.67
CA GLN A 173 -10.85 4.18 5.19
C GLN A 173 -10.30 5.45 5.84
N ARG A 174 -10.08 5.43 7.17
CA ARG A 174 -9.48 6.56 7.90
C ARG A 174 -8.06 6.83 7.42
N LEU A 175 -7.23 5.80 7.30
CA LEU A 175 -5.86 5.91 6.78
C LEU A 175 -5.86 6.46 5.35
N TRP A 176 -6.76 5.97 4.50
CA TRP A 176 -6.89 6.45 3.12
C TRP A 176 -7.18 7.95 3.05
N ARG A 177 -8.19 8.42 3.82
CA ARG A 177 -8.53 9.84 3.89
C ARG A 177 -7.40 10.70 4.45
N GLN A 178 -6.65 10.19 5.40
CA GLN A 178 -5.49 10.89 5.98
C GLN A 178 -4.37 11.08 4.94
N ILE A 179 -4.16 10.11 4.06
CA ILE A 179 -3.10 10.14 3.04
C ILE A 179 -3.53 10.92 1.79
N ASN A 180 -4.77 10.74 1.34
CA ASN A 180 -5.25 11.24 0.07
C ASN A 180 -6.20 12.44 0.18
N GLY A 181 -6.54 12.86 1.40
CA GLY A 181 -7.41 14.00 1.69
C GLY A 181 -8.88 13.64 1.95
N ALA A 182 -9.61 14.60 2.50
CA ALA A 182 -11.04 14.48 2.73
C ALA A 182 -11.79 14.28 1.40
N GLY A 183 -12.84 13.45 1.41
CA GLY A 183 -13.62 13.13 0.19
C GLY A 183 -12.97 12.11 -0.74
N SER A 184 -11.68 11.80 -0.59
CA SER A 184 -10.98 10.84 -1.46
C SER A 184 -11.52 9.41 -1.40
N TRP A 185 -12.14 9.03 -0.29
CA TRP A 185 -12.83 7.76 -0.15
C TRP A 185 -14.17 7.78 -0.88
N ASP A 186 -14.92 8.85 -0.71
CA ASP A 186 -16.29 8.99 -1.22
C ASP A 186 -16.31 9.13 -2.76
N ALA A 187 -15.22 9.66 -3.32
CA ALA A 187 -14.98 9.68 -4.76
C ALA A 187 -14.84 8.28 -5.38
N ASN A 188 -14.62 7.25 -4.56
CA ASN A 188 -14.49 5.84 -4.96
C ASN A 188 -13.67 5.66 -6.26
N PRO A 189 -12.42 6.14 -6.32
CA PRO A 189 -11.63 6.09 -7.53
C PRO A 189 -11.26 4.66 -7.93
N TRP A 190 -10.90 4.49 -9.19
CA TRP A 190 -10.19 3.29 -9.63
C TRP A 190 -8.79 3.25 -8.98
N VAL A 191 -8.39 2.08 -8.49
CA VAL A 191 -7.10 1.86 -7.85
C VAL A 191 -6.37 0.67 -8.46
N TRP A 192 -5.06 0.81 -8.57
CA TRP A 192 -4.15 -0.32 -8.74
C TRP A 192 -4.01 -1.02 -7.40
N VAL A 193 -4.32 -2.29 -7.35
CA VAL A 193 -3.98 -3.18 -6.25
C VAL A 193 -2.75 -3.96 -6.66
N VAL A 194 -1.65 -3.71 -5.96
CA VAL A 194 -0.38 -4.37 -6.21
C VAL A 194 -0.09 -5.29 -5.04
N GLU A 195 -0.12 -6.58 -5.29
CA GLU A 195 0.26 -7.61 -4.33
C GLU A 195 1.74 -7.95 -4.49
N PHE A 196 2.40 -8.16 -3.38
CA PHE A 196 3.83 -8.43 -3.38
C PHE A 196 4.23 -9.33 -2.22
N LYS A 197 5.37 -9.97 -2.39
CA LYS A 197 6.10 -10.66 -1.32
C LYS A 197 7.44 -9.99 -1.10
N ARG A 198 7.91 -9.96 0.14
CA ARG A 198 9.25 -9.49 0.45
C ARG A 198 10.27 -10.52 -0.07
N VAL A 199 11.29 -10.04 -0.77
CA VAL A 199 12.45 -10.83 -1.18
C VAL A 199 13.66 -10.35 -0.40
N HIS A 200 14.48 -11.30 0.06
CA HIS A 200 15.74 -10.95 0.67
C HIS A 200 16.70 -10.52 -0.45
N PRO A 201 17.45 -9.42 -0.25
CA PRO A 201 18.45 -8.97 -1.22
C PRO A 201 19.60 -9.95 -1.34
#